data_584e2be1e0d479406d7a6bb435ca9539
#
_entry.id   584e2be1e0d479406d7a6bb435ca9539
#
_cell.length_a   1.000
_cell.length_b   1.000
_cell.length_c   1.000
_cell.angle_alpha   90.00
_cell.angle_beta   90.00
_cell.angle_gamma   90.00
#
_symmetry.space_group_name_H-M   'P 1'
#
loop_
_entity.id
_entity.type
_entity.pdbx_description
1 polymer ?
#
loop_
_entity_poly.entity_id
_entity_poly.type
_entity_poly.pdbx_seq_one_letter_code
_entity_poly.pdbx_strand_id
1 'polypeptide(L)'
;MFNAIVSISKNKGIGINNKLPWKLNNDMSRFKILTVGNNNNSIIMGYNTWISIDKILTNRHIYILSTTFKIDEVHNNYEVKSFDDINTLISYISLKNYTTNWVIGGSQIYKLFFDKNLINNIYITLIDKDINCDSFLPPIPKYFIKNDFRLSPDVYNDKYNINYVIYQKIKINQQLIYKKNYN
;
A
#
# COMPACT_ATOMS: atom_id res chain seq x y z
N MET A 1 -11.05 -5.86 3.32
CA MET A 1 -10.85 -4.83 2.27
C MET A 1 -9.35 -4.57 2.10
N PHE A 2 -8.85 -4.42 0.84
CA PHE A 2 -7.44 -4.12 0.57
C PHE A 2 -7.27 -2.67 0.15
N ASN A 3 -6.33 -1.96 0.76
CA ASN A 3 -5.90 -0.62 0.36
C ASN A 3 -4.39 -0.63 0.10
N ALA A 4 -3.91 0.15 -0.85
CA ALA A 4 -2.49 0.40 -1.04
C ALA A 4 -2.10 1.72 -0.36
N ILE A 5 -0.89 1.78 0.20
CA ILE A 5 -0.29 3.01 0.72
C ILE A 5 1.15 3.10 0.23
N VAL A 6 1.52 4.26 -0.32
CA VAL A 6 2.83 4.45 -0.95
C VAL A 6 3.25 5.92 -0.93
N SER A 7 4.53 6.17 -0.73
CA SER A 7 5.17 7.47 -0.98
C SER A 7 5.87 7.42 -2.34
N ILE A 8 5.66 8.42 -3.18
CA ILE A 8 6.22 8.48 -4.53
C ILE A 8 6.81 9.84 -4.84
N SER A 9 7.88 9.86 -5.63
CA SER A 9 8.39 11.09 -6.26
C SER A 9 7.53 11.50 -7.46
N LYS A 10 7.74 12.71 -7.99
CA LYS A 10 7.02 13.24 -9.17
C LYS A 10 7.15 12.33 -10.39
N ASN A 11 8.34 11.76 -10.61
CA ASN A 11 8.62 10.75 -11.64
C ASN A 11 8.19 9.32 -11.24
N LYS A 12 7.32 9.17 -10.23
CA LYS A 12 6.74 7.90 -9.76
C LYS A 12 7.73 6.91 -9.14
N GLY A 13 8.94 7.32 -8.80
CA GLY A 13 9.89 6.51 -8.05
C GLY A 13 9.37 6.17 -6.66
N ILE A 14 9.67 4.97 -6.17
CA ILE A 14 9.30 4.48 -4.83
C ILE A 14 10.50 3.97 -4.02
N GLY A 15 11.68 3.92 -4.61
CA GLY A 15 12.89 3.44 -3.94
C GLY A 15 14.11 3.41 -4.84
N ILE A 16 15.28 3.28 -4.20
CA ILE A 16 16.57 3.02 -4.82
C ILE A 16 17.38 2.11 -3.91
N ASN A 17 18.02 1.08 -4.46
CA ASN A 17 18.82 0.11 -3.70
C ASN A 17 18.08 -0.46 -2.48
N ASN A 18 16.81 -0.84 -2.65
CA ASN A 18 15.89 -1.32 -1.61
C ASN A 18 15.67 -0.34 -0.44
N LYS A 19 15.89 0.95 -0.62
CA LYS A 19 15.66 1.98 0.43
C LYS A 19 14.82 3.13 -0.13
N LEU A 20 14.14 3.85 0.77
CA LEU A 20 13.51 5.12 0.43
C LEU A 20 14.60 6.19 0.28
N PRO A 21 14.72 6.89 -0.87
CA PRO A 21 15.72 7.95 -1.07
C PRO A 21 15.37 9.27 -0.35
N TRP A 22 14.30 9.27 0.42
CA TRP A 22 13.83 10.39 1.24
C TRP A 22 13.54 9.96 2.67
N LYS A 23 13.54 10.94 3.56
CA LYS A 23 13.08 10.77 4.93
C LYS A 23 12.02 11.84 5.20
N LEU A 24 10.79 11.43 5.40
CA LEU A 24 9.62 12.28 5.65
C LEU A 24 8.99 11.87 6.98
N ASN A 25 9.22 12.66 8.04
CA ASN A 25 8.76 12.29 9.38
C ASN A 25 7.23 12.28 9.48
N ASN A 26 6.57 13.24 8.83
CA ASN A 26 5.12 13.35 8.81
C ASN A 26 4.48 12.20 8.02
N ASP A 27 5.09 11.79 6.91
CA ASP A 27 4.64 10.63 6.14
C ASP A 27 4.75 9.32 6.95
N MET A 28 5.84 9.14 7.67
CA MET A 28 6.01 7.98 8.55
C MET A 28 4.99 7.96 9.69
N SER A 29 4.66 9.11 10.26
CA SER A 29 3.61 9.24 11.27
C SER A 29 2.24 8.91 10.69
N ARG A 30 1.92 9.47 9.52
CA ARG A 30 0.68 9.16 8.77
C ARG A 30 0.59 7.68 8.40
N PHE A 31 1.65 7.10 7.88
CA PHE A 31 1.73 5.67 7.59
C PHE A 31 1.40 4.82 8.82
N LYS A 32 2.01 5.14 9.97
CA LYS A 32 1.73 4.45 11.23
C LYS A 32 0.26 4.59 11.63
N ILE A 33 -0.27 5.80 11.66
CA ILE A 33 -1.67 6.07 12.06
C ILE A 33 -2.65 5.29 11.19
N LEU A 34 -2.51 5.37 9.86
CA LEU A 34 -3.42 4.70 8.92
C LEU A 34 -3.31 3.17 9.01
N THR A 35 -2.09 2.63 9.07
CA THR A 35 -1.90 1.18 9.01
C THR A 35 -2.13 0.48 10.33
N VAL A 36 -1.95 1.14 11.47
CA VAL A 36 -2.32 0.62 12.80
C VAL A 36 -3.84 0.70 12.97
N GLY A 37 -4.45 1.84 12.67
CA GLY A 37 -5.89 2.05 12.84
C GLY A 37 -6.35 1.70 14.27
N ASN A 38 -7.29 0.79 14.37
CA ASN A 38 -7.84 0.27 15.64
C ASN A 38 -7.10 -1.00 16.15
N ASN A 39 -5.85 -1.21 15.79
CA ASN A 39 -5.02 -2.39 16.12
C ASN A 39 -5.55 -3.73 15.56
N ASN A 40 -6.41 -3.70 14.54
CA ASN A 40 -6.94 -4.90 13.88
C ASN A 40 -6.74 -4.81 12.35
N ASN A 41 -5.53 -4.46 11.94
CA ASN A 41 -5.14 -4.37 10.54
C ASN A 41 -4.02 -5.36 10.21
N SER A 42 -3.92 -5.69 8.91
CA SER A 42 -2.76 -6.40 8.38
C SER A 42 -1.96 -5.54 7.41
N ILE A 43 -0.68 -5.87 7.28
CA ILE A 43 0.24 -5.29 6.30
C ILE A 43 0.75 -6.40 5.39
N ILE A 44 0.75 -6.13 4.09
CA ILE A 44 1.20 -7.07 3.06
C ILE A 44 2.34 -6.44 2.28
N MET A 45 3.43 -7.17 2.13
CA MET A 45 4.63 -6.70 1.43
C MET A 45 5.37 -7.84 0.73
N GLY A 46 6.29 -7.50 -0.17
CA GLY A 46 7.26 -8.42 -0.71
C GLY A 46 8.51 -8.55 0.18
N TYR A 47 9.29 -9.60 -0.04
CA TYR A 47 10.49 -9.88 0.75
C TYR A 47 11.51 -8.72 0.75
N ASN A 48 11.77 -8.09 -0.40
CA ASN A 48 12.71 -6.96 -0.45
C ASN A 48 12.24 -5.77 0.41
N THR A 49 10.93 -5.53 0.48
CA THR A 49 10.37 -4.51 1.38
C THR A 49 10.53 -4.93 2.83
N TRP A 50 10.30 -6.20 3.15
CA TRP A 50 10.49 -6.74 4.50
C TRP A 50 11.90 -6.54 5.01
N ILE A 51 12.93 -6.92 4.24
CA ILE A 51 14.33 -6.76 4.65
C ILE A 51 14.82 -5.30 4.66
N SER A 52 14.11 -4.39 3.98
CA SER A 52 14.42 -2.95 4.02
C SER A 52 13.91 -2.23 5.26
N ILE A 53 13.04 -2.89 6.03
CA ILE A 53 12.45 -2.33 7.25
C ILE A 53 13.29 -2.77 8.45
N ASP A 54 13.97 -1.82 9.10
CA ASP A 54 14.90 -2.11 10.20
C ASP A 54 14.21 -2.65 11.48
N LYS A 55 12.89 -2.53 11.58
CA LYS A 55 12.12 -2.89 12.79
C LYS A 55 10.78 -3.52 12.44
N ILE A 56 10.37 -4.50 13.26
CA ILE A 56 9.01 -5.05 13.19
C ILE A 56 7.98 -3.93 13.35
N LEU A 57 7.04 -3.85 12.43
CA LEU A 57 5.94 -2.90 12.46
C LEU A 57 4.90 -3.36 13.48
N THR A 58 5.02 -2.89 14.71
CA THR A 58 4.16 -3.28 15.84
C THR A 58 2.68 -2.96 15.63
N ASN A 59 1.80 -3.68 16.35
CA ASN A 59 0.34 -3.51 16.37
C ASN A 59 -0.34 -3.77 15.02
N ARG A 60 0.24 -4.66 14.22
CA ARG A 60 -0.26 -5.07 12.89
C ARG A 60 0.19 -6.48 12.59
N HIS A 61 -0.67 -7.28 11.97
CA HIS A 61 -0.26 -8.56 11.40
C HIS A 61 0.55 -8.31 10.13
N ILE A 62 1.63 -9.05 9.91
CA ILE A 62 2.57 -8.83 8.80
C ILE A 62 2.58 -10.07 7.93
N TYR A 63 2.27 -9.87 6.65
CA TYR A 63 2.26 -10.94 5.66
C TYR A 63 3.22 -10.63 4.52
N ILE A 64 4.12 -11.58 4.26
CA ILE A 64 5.22 -11.42 3.32
C ILE A 64 4.99 -12.37 2.14
N LEU A 65 4.89 -11.83 0.92
CA LEU A 65 4.87 -12.63 -0.30
C LEU A 65 6.30 -12.92 -0.75
N SER A 66 6.66 -14.22 -0.71
CA SER A 66 7.98 -14.70 -1.13
C SER A 66 7.95 -16.18 -1.42
N THR A 67 8.52 -16.60 -2.54
CA THR A 67 8.67 -18.01 -2.91
C THR A 67 9.83 -18.71 -2.18
N THR A 68 10.79 -17.95 -1.66
CA THR A 68 12.04 -18.47 -1.07
C THR A 68 12.14 -18.25 0.44
N PHE A 69 11.59 -17.16 0.95
CA PHE A 69 11.64 -16.81 2.37
C PHE A 69 10.46 -17.42 3.12
N LYS A 70 10.76 -18.05 4.27
CA LYS A 70 9.75 -18.68 5.12
C LYS A 70 9.85 -18.13 6.54
N ILE A 71 8.73 -17.69 7.07
CA ILE A 71 8.55 -17.27 8.47
C ILE A 71 7.10 -17.56 8.90
N ASP A 72 6.93 -18.02 10.14
CA ASP A 72 5.63 -18.20 10.79
C ASP A 72 5.81 -17.99 12.29
N GLU A 73 5.67 -16.77 12.73
CA GLU A 73 5.95 -16.33 14.11
C GLU A 73 4.80 -15.45 14.65
N VAL A 74 4.76 -15.31 15.96
CA VAL A 74 3.84 -14.40 16.64
C VAL A 74 4.64 -13.48 17.57
N HIS A 75 4.50 -12.18 17.37
CA HIS A 75 5.12 -11.14 18.20
C HIS A 75 4.04 -10.29 18.85
N ASN A 76 3.94 -10.30 20.18
CA ASN A 76 2.96 -9.51 20.96
C ASN A 76 1.53 -9.64 20.41
N ASN A 77 1.08 -10.88 20.16
CA ASN A 77 -0.23 -11.24 19.58
C ASN A 77 -0.43 -10.88 18.09
N TYR A 78 0.58 -10.41 17.40
CA TYR A 78 0.54 -10.14 15.95
C TYR A 78 1.32 -11.18 15.18
N GLU A 79 0.69 -11.74 14.15
CA GLU A 79 1.33 -12.74 13.27
C GLU A 79 2.34 -12.07 12.34
N VAL A 80 3.47 -12.75 12.13
CA VAL A 80 4.42 -12.47 11.03
C VAL A 80 4.55 -13.75 10.23
N LYS A 81 4.01 -13.76 9.02
CA LYS A 81 3.89 -14.99 8.21
C LYS A 81 4.20 -14.76 6.74
N SER A 82 4.89 -15.70 6.12
CA SER A 82 5.15 -15.68 4.68
C SER A 82 4.19 -16.58 3.91
N PHE A 83 3.96 -16.21 2.65
CA PHE A 83 3.17 -16.96 1.67
C PHE A 83 3.89 -16.99 0.33
N ASP A 84 3.84 -18.13 -0.37
CA ASP A 84 4.50 -18.30 -1.68
C ASP A 84 3.63 -17.76 -2.82
N ASP A 85 2.34 -17.70 -2.63
CA ASP A 85 1.42 -17.16 -3.64
C ASP A 85 0.32 -16.29 -3.03
N ILE A 86 -0.23 -15.41 -3.87
CA ILE A 86 -1.24 -14.46 -3.45
C ILE A 86 -2.60 -15.11 -3.17
N ASN A 87 -2.95 -16.22 -3.81
CA ASN A 87 -4.27 -16.83 -3.62
C ASN A 87 -4.33 -17.49 -2.24
N THR A 88 -3.24 -18.18 -1.83
CA THR A 88 -3.09 -18.73 -0.47
C THR A 88 -3.15 -17.62 0.58
N LEU A 89 -2.46 -16.49 0.34
CA LEU A 89 -2.52 -15.32 1.23
C LEU A 89 -3.96 -14.78 1.34
N ILE A 90 -4.66 -14.58 0.22
CA ILE A 90 -6.03 -14.05 0.21
C ILE A 90 -6.97 -15.01 0.95
N SER A 91 -6.89 -16.31 0.68
CA SER A 91 -7.67 -17.33 1.37
C SER A 91 -7.44 -17.29 2.88
N TYR A 92 -6.19 -17.19 3.30
CA TYR A 92 -5.85 -17.06 4.72
C TYR A 92 -6.43 -15.80 5.36
N ILE A 93 -6.25 -14.64 4.72
CA ILE A 93 -6.76 -13.35 5.20
C ILE A 93 -8.29 -13.32 5.25
N SER A 94 -8.97 -14.03 4.32
CA SER A 94 -10.44 -14.06 4.28
C SER A 94 -11.07 -14.71 5.52
N LEU A 95 -10.32 -15.55 6.21
CA LEU A 95 -10.72 -16.18 7.47
C LEU A 95 -10.48 -15.27 8.70
N LYS A 96 -9.83 -14.13 8.50
CA LYS A 96 -9.52 -13.16 9.56
C LYS A 96 -10.45 -11.96 9.45
N ASN A 97 -10.88 -11.44 10.58
CA ASN A 97 -11.78 -10.28 10.64
C ASN A 97 -10.99 -8.96 10.70
N TYR A 98 -10.01 -8.76 9.80
CA TYR A 98 -9.27 -7.50 9.74
C TYR A 98 -10.12 -6.36 9.24
N THR A 99 -9.99 -5.19 9.87
CA THR A 99 -10.66 -3.96 9.42
C THR A 99 -10.13 -3.55 8.05
N THR A 100 -8.82 -3.55 7.89
CA THR A 100 -8.16 -3.21 6.62
C THR A 100 -6.89 -4.03 6.42
N ASN A 101 -6.65 -4.43 5.18
CA ASN A 101 -5.42 -5.07 4.76
C ASN A 101 -4.63 -4.07 3.90
N TRP A 102 -3.46 -3.64 4.37
CA TRP A 102 -2.64 -2.62 3.74
C TRP A 102 -1.53 -3.22 2.89
N VAL A 103 -1.55 -2.96 1.59
CA VAL A 103 -0.48 -3.32 0.67
C VAL A 103 0.55 -2.19 0.66
N ILE A 104 1.78 -2.49 1.08
CA ILE A 104 2.84 -1.49 1.26
C ILE A 104 4.04 -1.65 0.31
N GLY A 105 3.92 -2.58 -0.64
CA GLY A 105 4.89 -2.72 -1.73
C GLY A 105 5.81 -3.95 -1.61
N GLY A 106 6.93 -4.01 -2.37
CA GLY A 106 7.39 -3.06 -3.43
C GLY A 106 6.61 -3.09 -4.73
N SER A 107 7.27 -2.62 -5.78
CA SER A 107 6.67 -2.45 -7.12
C SER A 107 5.94 -3.70 -7.62
N GLN A 108 6.56 -4.86 -7.54
CA GLN A 108 5.97 -6.13 -7.98
C GLN A 108 4.69 -6.48 -7.21
N ILE A 109 4.64 -6.19 -5.89
CA ILE A 109 3.48 -6.46 -5.05
C ILE A 109 2.34 -5.50 -5.41
N TYR A 110 2.62 -4.21 -5.60
CA TYR A 110 1.60 -3.28 -6.10
C TYR A 110 1.04 -3.75 -7.44
N LYS A 111 1.93 -4.11 -8.40
CA LYS A 111 1.51 -4.62 -9.71
C LYS A 111 0.61 -5.84 -9.58
N LEU A 112 1.00 -6.82 -8.78
CA LEU A 112 0.25 -8.05 -8.56
C LEU A 112 -1.17 -7.79 -8.02
N PHE A 113 -1.30 -6.86 -7.06
CA PHE A 113 -2.60 -6.50 -6.49
C PHE A 113 -3.45 -5.65 -7.44
N PHE A 114 -2.83 -4.79 -8.28
CA PHE A 114 -3.53 -4.03 -9.32
C PHE A 114 -4.05 -4.95 -10.43
N ASP A 115 -3.21 -5.84 -10.94
CA ASP A 115 -3.58 -6.79 -12.00
C ASP A 115 -4.73 -7.71 -11.58
N LYS A 116 -4.77 -8.11 -10.32
CA LYS A 116 -5.87 -8.91 -9.74
C LYS A 116 -7.08 -8.06 -9.31
N ASN A 117 -7.06 -6.75 -9.54
CA ASN A 117 -8.16 -5.83 -9.21
C ASN A 117 -8.60 -5.88 -7.73
N LEU A 118 -7.67 -6.12 -6.82
CA LEU A 118 -7.94 -6.33 -5.40
C LEU A 118 -7.99 -5.04 -4.58
N ILE A 119 -7.33 -3.97 -5.04
CA ILE A 119 -7.23 -2.71 -4.30
C ILE A 119 -8.52 -1.90 -4.40
N ASN A 120 -8.98 -1.37 -3.28
CA ASN A 120 -10.14 -0.48 -3.19
C ASN A 120 -9.72 0.99 -3.22
N ASN A 121 -8.69 1.36 -2.43
CA ASN A 121 -8.17 2.72 -2.40
C ASN A 121 -6.64 2.69 -2.44
N ILE A 122 -6.05 3.75 -3.03
CA ILE A 122 -4.60 3.95 -3.04
C ILE A 122 -4.32 5.28 -2.35
N TYR A 123 -3.62 5.22 -1.22
CA TYR A 123 -3.19 6.36 -0.43
C TYR A 123 -1.78 6.74 -0.84
N ILE A 124 -1.63 7.90 -1.47
CA ILE A 124 -0.35 8.36 -2.01
C ILE A 124 0.15 9.56 -1.22
N THR A 125 1.42 9.54 -0.85
CA THR A 125 2.20 10.72 -0.50
C THR A 125 3.04 11.10 -1.71
N LEU A 126 2.66 12.16 -2.41
CA LEU A 126 3.34 12.67 -3.60
C LEU A 126 4.36 13.71 -3.21
N ILE A 127 5.62 13.45 -3.53
CA ILE A 127 6.74 14.40 -3.39
C ILE A 127 6.84 15.17 -4.70
N ASP A 128 6.69 16.49 -4.67
CA ASP A 128 6.76 17.36 -5.86
C ASP A 128 8.22 17.60 -6.29
N LYS A 129 8.97 16.53 -6.49
CA LYS A 129 10.34 16.54 -6.98
C LYS A 129 10.65 15.24 -7.72
N ASP A 130 11.38 15.34 -8.83
CA ASP A 130 11.99 14.19 -9.47
C ASP A 130 13.17 13.70 -8.64
N ILE A 131 13.18 12.43 -8.32
CA ILE A 131 14.22 11.79 -7.48
C ILE A 131 14.73 10.55 -8.21
N ASN A 132 16.04 10.35 -8.20
CA ASN A 132 16.65 9.17 -8.80
C ASN A 132 16.20 7.92 -8.06
N CYS A 133 15.58 6.99 -8.79
CA CYS A 133 15.03 5.74 -8.27
C CYS A 133 15.29 4.62 -9.27
N ASP A 134 15.36 3.38 -8.78
CA ASP A 134 15.43 2.15 -9.58
C ASP A 134 14.14 1.33 -9.52
N SER A 135 13.27 1.69 -8.57
CA SER A 135 11.97 1.07 -8.39
C SER A 135 10.86 2.12 -8.51
N PHE A 136 9.77 1.77 -9.21
CA PHE A 136 8.70 2.70 -9.56
C PHE A 136 7.32 2.11 -9.25
N LEU A 137 6.36 3.00 -8.93
CA LEU A 137 4.97 2.59 -8.81
C LEU A 137 4.44 2.17 -10.19
N PRO A 138 3.83 0.99 -10.31
CA PRO A 138 3.17 0.59 -11.55
C PRO A 138 2.07 1.59 -11.95
N PRO A 139 1.73 1.68 -13.24
CA PRO A 139 0.63 2.52 -13.69
C PRO A 139 -0.64 2.23 -12.88
N ILE A 140 -1.25 3.29 -12.33
CA ILE A 140 -2.53 3.18 -11.63
C ILE A 140 -3.61 2.85 -12.66
N PRO A 141 -4.39 1.78 -12.46
CA PRO A 141 -5.42 1.38 -13.41
C PRO A 141 -6.47 2.48 -13.64
N LYS A 142 -6.99 2.59 -14.87
CA LYS A 142 -7.93 3.65 -15.27
C LYS A 142 -9.27 3.63 -14.53
N TYR A 143 -9.59 2.56 -13.84
CA TYR A 143 -10.80 2.48 -13.02
C TYR A 143 -10.67 3.10 -11.62
N PHE A 144 -9.56 3.79 -11.34
CA PHE A 144 -9.41 4.63 -10.15
C PHE A 144 -9.66 6.09 -10.50
N ILE A 145 -10.44 6.78 -9.66
CA ILE A 145 -10.64 8.22 -9.72
C ILE A 145 -9.76 8.86 -8.64
N LYS A 146 -9.02 9.88 -9.04
CA LYS A 146 -8.23 10.70 -8.13
C LYS A 146 -9.15 11.64 -7.36
N ASN A 147 -9.12 11.53 -6.04
CA ASN A 147 -9.73 12.49 -5.13
C ASN A 147 -8.60 13.29 -4.47
N ASP A 148 -8.51 14.57 -4.80
CA ASP A 148 -7.55 15.46 -4.16
C ASP A 148 -8.06 15.82 -2.75
N PHE A 149 -7.62 15.07 -1.75
CA PHE A 149 -7.67 15.52 -0.37
C PHE A 149 -6.40 16.34 -0.12
N ARG A 150 -6.47 17.64 -0.30
CA ARG A 150 -5.47 18.55 0.25
C ARG A 150 -5.69 18.62 1.76
N LEU A 151 -5.06 17.71 2.49
CA LEU A 151 -4.67 18.04 3.86
C LEU A 151 -3.71 19.23 3.71
N SER A 152 -3.91 20.27 4.54
CA SER A 152 -3.04 21.45 4.56
C SER A 152 -1.59 21.04 4.38
N PRO A 153 -0.81 21.75 3.57
CA PRO A 153 0.62 21.47 3.51
C PRO A 153 1.13 21.53 4.94
N ASP A 154 1.64 20.41 5.45
CA ASP A 154 2.33 20.38 6.72
C ASP A 154 3.60 21.21 6.54
N VAL A 155 3.51 22.49 6.93
CA VAL A 155 4.51 23.55 6.72
C VAL A 155 5.79 23.30 7.55
N TYR A 156 5.88 22.19 8.28
CA TYR A 156 6.96 21.97 9.21
C TYR A 156 7.98 20.95 8.72
N ASN A 157 9.08 21.46 8.18
CA ASN A 157 10.42 20.85 8.14
C ASN A 157 10.67 19.65 7.22
N ASP A 158 9.87 19.37 6.22
CA ASP A 158 10.30 18.42 5.20
C ASP A 158 11.02 19.15 4.05
N LYS A 159 12.17 18.65 3.68
CA LYS A 159 13.02 19.12 2.56
C LYS A 159 12.24 19.19 1.22
N TYR A 160 11.03 18.65 1.18
CA TYR A 160 10.22 18.49 -0.01
C TYR A 160 8.79 19.00 0.21
N ASN A 161 8.21 19.58 -0.83
CA ASN A 161 6.78 19.80 -0.89
C ASN A 161 6.08 18.47 -1.09
N ILE A 162 5.15 18.13 -0.21
CA ILE A 162 4.39 16.89 -0.27
C ILE A 162 2.89 17.15 -0.42
N ASN A 163 2.20 16.30 -1.16
CA ASN A 163 0.76 16.30 -1.30
C ASN A 163 0.22 14.91 -0.97
N TYR A 164 -0.87 14.85 -0.23
CA TYR A 164 -1.59 13.60 0.01
C TYR A 164 -2.72 13.44 -0.99
N VAL A 165 -2.75 12.31 -1.68
CA VAL A 165 -3.72 12.00 -2.72
C VAL A 165 -4.34 10.65 -2.44
N ILE A 166 -5.65 10.52 -2.64
CA ILE A 166 -6.34 9.25 -2.56
C ILE A 166 -6.95 8.93 -3.93
N TYR A 167 -6.63 7.76 -4.45
CA TYR A 167 -7.32 7.18 -5.59
C TYR A 167 -8.36 6.18 -5.10
N GLN A 168 -9.60 6.32 -5.53
CA GLN A 168 -10.71 5.43 -5.18
C GLN A 168 -11.16 4.64 -6.40
N LYS A 169 -11.36 3.35 -6.21
CA LYS A 169 -11.90 2.46 -7.24
C LYS A 169 -13.34 2.84 -7.57
N ILE A 170 -13.66 3.00 -8.84
CA ILE A 170 -15.01 3.22 -9.32
C ILE A 170 -15.84 1.97 -9.01
N LYS A 171 -16.89 2.12 -8.21
CA LYS A 171 -17.92 1.10 -8.07
C LYS A 171 -18.84 1.19 -9.29
N ILE A 172 -18.68 0.28 -10.23
CA ILE A 172 -19.60 0.15 -11.35
C ILE A 172 -20.91 -0.35 -10.75
N ASN A 173 -21.91 0.54 -10.62
CA ASN A 173 -23.27 0.13 -10.28
C ASN A 173 -23.78 -0.77 -11.41
N GLN A 174 -24.01 -2.04 -11.13
CA GLN A 174 -24.55 -3.00 -12.11
C GLN A 174 -25.86 -2.52 -12.76
N GLN A 175 -26.59 -1.60 -12.13
CA GLN A 175 -27.80 -0.99 -12.68
C GLN A 175 -27.57 -0.08 -13.90
N LEU A 176 -26.37 0.48 -14.09
CA LEU A 176 -26.07 1.31 -15.26
C LEU A 176 -25.74 0.48 -16.50
N ILE A 177 -25.27 -0.73 -16.33
CA ILE A 177 -24.99 -1.67 -17.44
C ILE A 177 -26.30 -2.21 -18.01
N TYR A 178 -27.31 -2.49 -17.17
CA TYR A 178 -28.62 -2.94 -17.61
C TYR A 178 -29.40 -1.88 -18.42
N LYS A 179 -29.28 -0.60 -18.07
CA LYS A 179 -29.96 0.49 -18.82
C LYS A 179 -29.32 0.83 -20.17
N LYS A 180 -28.06 0.47 -20.42
CA LYS A 180 -27.40 0.71 -21.72
C LYS A 180 -27.62 -0.41 -22.75
N ASN A 181 -28.06 -1.58 -22.32
CA ASN A 181 -28.23 -2.73 -23.20
C ASN A 181 -29.71 -3.03 -23.55
N TYR A 182 -30.66 -2.25 -23.03
CA TYR A 182 -32.08 -2.48 -23.24
C TYR A 182 -32.91 -1.19 -23.55
N ASN A 183 -32.22 -0.12 -24.06
CA ASN A 183 -32.89 1.04 -24.68
C ASN A 183 -32.41 1.22 -26.11
#